data_562770fa42a27a3c48383133cd52f218
#
_entry.id   562770fa42a27a3c48383133cd52f218
#
_cell.length_a   1.000
_cell.length_b   1.000
_cell.length_c   1.000
_cell.angle_alpha   90.00
_cell.angle_beta   90.00
_cell.angle_gamma   90.00
#
_symmetry.space_group_name_H-M   'P 1'
#
loop_
_entity.id
_entity.type
_entity.pdbx_description
1 polymer ?
#
loop_
_entity_poly.entity_id
_entity_poly.type
_entity_poly.pdbx_seq_one_letter_code
_entity_poly.pdbx_strand_id
1 'polypeptide(L)'
;MEIEKLEIIESNEFQSLFDKSKKLIDSARSNMGQMANAITVLTSFLLGRYIVEQEQQGAERAKYGAKVLDSLSSYLTEEYGRGFSRSNVAGMRQFYMAYKDRENEIIQSGIGQFEQAFGIVQSGIGQLETAYKKIPFKLSWTHYQILMRIELVTLSCLDAYK
;
A
#
# COMPACT_ATOMS: atom_id res chain seq x y z
N MET A 1 -37.54 -33.60 4.54
CA MET A 1 -36.26 -33.10 3.98
C MET A 1 -36.23 -31.57 3.89
N GLU A 2 -37.23 -30.89 3.32
CA GLU A 2 -37.26 -29.42 3.23
C GLU A 2 -37.64 -28.74 4.56
N ILE A 3 -38.55 -29.31 5.32
CA ILE A 3 -38.97 -28.86 6.67
C ILE A 3 -37.84 -29.02 7.69
N GLU A 4 -37.17 -30.15 7.72
CA GLU A 4 -35.96 -30.41 8.56
C GLU A 4 -34.82 -29.41 8.28
N LYS A 5 -34.66 -29.02 7.02
CA LYS A 5 -33.66 -28.01 6.62
C LYS A 5 -33.99 -26.61 7.12
N LEU A 6 -35.30 -26.27 7.18
CA LEU A 6 -35.79 -25.01 7.74
C LEU A 6 -35.61 -24.96 9.26
N GLU A 7 -35.93 -26.06 9.99
CA GLU A 7 -35.72 -26.15 11.44
C GLU A 7 -34.27 -26.00 11.86
N ILE A 8 -33.32 -26.55 11.08
CA ILE A 8 -31.86 -26.41 11.33
C ILE A 8 -31.43 -24.96 11.15
N ILE A 9 -31.92 -24.27 10.10
CA ILE A 9 -31.58 -22.88 9.81
C ILE A 9 -32.08 -21.91 10.89
N GLU A 10 -33.22 -22.23 11.52
CA GLU A 10 -33.83 -21.41 12.59
C GLU A 10 -33.23 -21.73 13.97
N SER A 11 -32.45 -22.77 14.13
CA SER A 11 -31.82 -23.10 15.41
C SER A 11 -30.81 -22.02 15.86
N ASN A 12 -30.81 -21.69 17.15
CA ASN A 12 -29.87 -20.76 17.75
C ASN A 12 -28.40 -21.16 17.54
N GLU A 13 -28.13 -22.48 17.47
CA GLU A 13 -26.81 -23.02 17.23
C GLU A 13 -26.34 -22.75 15.80
N PHE A 14 -27.24 -22.90 14.82
CA PHE A 14 -26.92 -22.59 13.41
C PHE A 14 -26.70 -21.10 13.20
N GLN A 15 -27.50 -20.24 13.81
CA GLN A 15 -27.32 -18.79 13.75
C GLN A 15 -25.95 -18.38 14.35
N SER A 16 -25.57 -18.98 15.48
CA SER A 16 -24.26 -18.76 16.09
C SER A 16 -23.12 -19.20 15.18
N LEU A 17 -23.23 -20.34 14.50
CA LEU A 17 -22.26 -20.82 13.52
C LEU A 17 -22.17 -19.88 12.32
N PHE A 18 -23.32 -19.47 11.81
CA PHE A 18 -23.40 -18.52 10.69
C PHE A 18 -22.71 -17.20 11.01
N ASP A 19 -23.00 -16.61 12.19
CA ASP A 19 -22.39 -15.34 12.61
C ASP A 19 -20.87 -15.45 12.81
N LYS A 20 -20.41 -16.56 13.39
CA LYS A 20 -18.96 -16.83 13.52
C LYS A 20 -18.28 -16.98 12.17
N SER A 21 -18.90 -17.72 11.26
CA SER A 21 -18.39 -17.93 9.91
C SER A 21 -18.34 -16.63 9.12
N LYS A 22 -19.41 -15.83 9.19
CA LYS A 22 -19.49 -14.50 8.57
C LYS A 22 -18.39 -13.58 9.09
N LYS A 23 -18.25 -13.45 10.41
CA LYS A 23 -17.18 -12.63 11.02
C LYS A 23 -15.80 -13.06 10.57
N LEU A 24 -15.55 -14.37 10.52
CA LEU A 24 -14.26 -14.90 10.05
C LEU A 24 -13.98 -14.51 8.60
N ILE A 25 -14.95 -14.68 7.70
CA ILE A 25 -14.81 -14.37 6.27
C ILE A 25 -14.62 -12.86 6.07
N ASP A 26 -15.44 -12.04 6.75
CA ASP A 26 -15.37 -10.58 6.64
C ASP A 26 -14.03 -10.05 7.17
N SER A 27 -13.55 -10.59 8.28
CA SER A 27 -12.22 -10.27 8.84
C SER A 27 -11.11 -10.65 7.87
N ALA A 28 -11.14 -11.86 7.30
CA ALA A 28 -10.15 -12.31 6.34
C ALA A 28 -10.10 -11.40 5.09
N ARG A 29 -11.27 -11.03 4.54
CA ARG A 29 -11.35 -10.13 3.37
C ARG A 29 -10.83 -8.73 3.67
N SER A 30 -11.22 -8.17 4.82
CA SER A 30 -10.73 -6.86 5.28
C SER A 30 -9.22 -6.86 5.41
N ASN A 31 -8.67 -7.88 6.04
CA ASN A 31 -7.24 -8.02 6.26
C ASN A 31 -6.46 -8.14 4.95
N MET A 32 -6.96 -8.92 3.99
CA MET A 32 -6.36 -9.02 2.65
C MET A 32 -6.32 -7.67 1.94
N GLY A 33 -7.41 -6.88 2.01
CA GLY A 33 -7.46 -5.55 1.42
C GLY A 33 -6.44 -4.59 2.03
N GLN A 34 -6.32 -4.60 3.36
CA GLN A 34 -5.35 -3.77 4.08
C GLN A 34 -3.91 -4.17 3.74
N MET A 35 -3.63 -5.47 3.68
CA MET A 35 -2.31 -5.99 3.33
C MET A 35 -1.92 -5.62 1.90
N ALA A 36 -2.80 -5.83 0.92
CA ALA A 36 -2.55 -5.46 -0.47
C ALA A 36 -2.28 -3.96 -0.61
N ASN A 37 -3.03 -3.13 0.13
CA ASN A 37 -2.81 -1.69 0.18
C ASN A 37 -1.44 -1.32 0.77
N ALA A 38 -1.06 -1.91 1.89
CA ALA A 38 0.24 -1.66 2.52
C ALA A 38 1.41 -2.05 1.62
N ILE A 39 1.31 -3.20 0.93
CA ILE A 39 2.29 -3.64 -0.06
C ILE A 39 2.41 -2.62 -1.19
N THR A 40 1.29 -2.15 -1.74
CA THR A 40 1.29 -1.17 -2.83
C THR A 40 1.98 0.13 -2.41
N VAL A 41 1.69 0.63 -1.22
CA VAL A 41 2.30 1.88 -0.72
C VAL A 41 3.80 1.69 -0.45
N LEU A 42 4.20 0.59 0.17
CA LEU A 42 5.61 0.28 0.42
C LEU A 42 6.40 0.12 -0.90
N THR A 43 5.84 -0.60 -1.88
CA THR A 43 6.45 -0.74 -3.20
C THR A 43 6.61 0.62 -3.87
N SER A 44 5.61 1.49 -3.78
CA SER A 44 5.68 2.85 -4.31
C SER A 44 6.77 3.68 -3.63
N PHE A 45 6.94 3.54 -2.32
CA PHE A 45 8.01 4.19 -1.56
C PHE A 45 9.41 3.71 -2.01
N LEU A 46 9.60 2.41 -2.11
CA LEU A 46 10.88 1.80 -2.50
C LEU A 46 11.25 2.12 -3.97
N LEU A 47 10.26 2.11 -4.88
CA LEU A 47 10.48 2.57 -6.26
C LEU A 47 10.89 4.04 -6.31
N GLY A 48 10.24 4.88 -5.51
CA GLY A 48 10.62 6.28 -5.36
C GLY A 48 12.06 6.46 -4.87
N ARG A 49 12.49 5.63 -3.91
CA ARG A 49 13.87 5.57 -3.44
C ARG A 49 14.84 5.23 -4.57
N TYR A 50 14.61 4.16 -5.31
CA TYR A 50 15.50 3.74 -6.40
C TYR A 50 15.63 4.81 -7.48
N ILE A 51 14.54 5.53 -7.80
CA ILE A 51 14.58 6.64 -8.75
C ILE A 51 15.48 7.76 -8.24
N VAL A 52 15.34 8.16 -6.98
CA VAL A 52 16.16 9.24 -6.38
C VAL A 52 17.62 8.85 -6.29
N GLU A 53 17.93 7.63 -5.89
CA GLU A 53 19.31 7.10 -5.85
C GLU A 53 19.96 7.12 -7.24
N GLN A 54 19.20 6.70 -8.28
CA GLN A 54 19.69 6.71 -9.66
C GLN A 54 19.90 8.14 -10.19
N GLU A 55 19.02 9.09 -9.84
CA GLU A 55 19.19 10.50 -10.22
C GLU A 55 20.43 11.15 -9.59
N GLN A 56 20.80 10.73 -8.37
CA GLN A 56 21.96 11.28 -7.67
C GLN A 56 23.30 10.81 -8.26
N GLN A 57 23.31 9.69 -8.97
CA GLN A 57 24.51 9.14 -9.61
C GLN A 57 24.83 9.77 -10.97
N GLY A 58 23.92 10.56 -11.54
CA GLY A 58 24.08 11.19 -12.87
C GLY A 58 24.77 12.56 -12.82
N ALA A 59 25.70 12.82 -13.75
CA ALA A 59 26.50 14.06 -13.81
C ALA A 59 25.69 15.32 -14.22
N GLU A 60 24.60 15.16 -15.00
CA GLU A 60 23.68 16.23 -15.42
C GLU A 60 22.27 16.03 -14.81
N ARG A 61 22.12 16.40 -13.55
CA ARG A 61 20.99 16.01 -12.67
C ARG A 61 19.57 16.19 -13.25
N ALA A 62 19.22 17.34 -13.78
CA ALA A 62 17.81 17.60 -14.16
C ALA A 62 17.39 16.91 -15.48
N LYS A 63 18.24 16.97 -16.50
CA LYS A 63 17.97 16.38 -17.82
C LYS A 63 18.05 14.85 -17.80
N TYR A 64 18.96 14.31 -16.97
CA TYR A 64 19.11 12.89 -16.75
C TYR A 64 17.90 12.32 -15.97
N GLY A 65 17.46 12.98 -14.90
CA GLY A 65 16.32 12.56 -14.11
C GLY A 65 15.01 12.49 -14.91
N ALA A 66 14.75 13.46 -15.80
CA ALA A 66 13.60 13.42 -16.69
C ALA A 66 13.62 12.20 -17.62
N LYS A 67 14.80 11.89 -18.21
CA LYS A 67 14.98 10.70 -19.07
C LYS A 67 14.80 9.41 -18.31
N VAL A 68 15.31 9.32 -17.07
CA VAL A 68 15.13 8.13 -16.22
C VAL A 68 13.65 7.88 -15.94
N LEU A 69 12.88 8.92 -15.58
CA LEU A 69 11.46 8.80 -15.34
C LEU A 69 10.68 8.35 -16.59
N ASP A 70 11.01 8.93 -17.76
CA ASP A 70 10.33 8.58 -19.02
C ASP A 70 10.65 7.14 -19.44
N SER A 71 11.92 6.74 -19.40
CA SER A 71 12.35 5.39 -19.78
C SER A 71 11.78 4.34 -18.81
N LEU A 72 11.87 4.59 -17.51
CA LEU A 72 11.36 3.68 -16.49
C LEU A 72 9.85 3.52 -16.59
N SER A 73 9.11 4.64 -16.75
CA SER A 73 7.66 4.61 -16.93
C SER A 73 7.24 3.81 -18.17
N SER A 74 7.91 4.01 -19.31
CA SER A 74 7.62 3.28 -20.54
C SER A 74 7.83 1.78 -20.34
N TYR A 75 8.98 1.38 -19.79
CA TYR A 75 9.30 -0.01 -19.52
C TYR A 75 8.31 -0.67 -18.54
N LEU A 76 8.06 -0.04 -17.39
CA LEU A 76 7.16 -0.60 -16.39
C LEU A 76 5.70 -0.61 -16.86
N THR A 77 5.29 0.35 -17.71
CA THR A 77 3.93 0.36 -18.27
C THR A 77 3.74 -0.76 -19.30
N GLU A 78 4.76 -1.03 -20.11
CA GLU A 78 4.74 -2.14 -21.08
C GLU A 78 4.68 -3.50 -20.37
N GLU A 79 5.45 -3.69 -19.30
CA GLU A 79 5.58 -4.96 -18.60
C GLU A 79 4.42 -5.21 -17.61
N TYR A 80 4.02 -4.18 -16.82
CA TYR A 80 3.08 -4.32 -15.69
C TYR A 80 1.79 -3.51 -15.85
N GLY A 81 1.64 -2.74 -16.94
CA GLY A 81 0.42 -2.01 -17.25
C GLY A 81 0.33 -0.60 -16.66
N ARG A 82 -0.89 -0.01 -16.75
CA ARG A 82 -1.16 1.42 -16.52
C ARG A 82 -0.83 1.95 -15.12
N GLY A 83 -0.64 1.08 -14.15
CA GLY A 83 -0.24 1.47 -12.77
C GLY A 83 1.10 2.20 -12.69
N PHE A 84 1.93 2.13 -13.74
CA PHE A 84 3.27 2.71 -13.80
C PHE A 84 3.39 3.85 -14.82
N SER A 85 2.29 4.55 -15.11
CA SER A 85 2.33 5.75 -15.94
C SER A 85 3.34 6.78 -15.41
N ARG A 86 3.83 7.66 -16.30
CA ARG A 86 4.82 8.68 -15.95
C ARG A 86 4.41 9.52 -14.74
N SER A 87 3.13 9.89 -14.65
CA SER A 87 2.59 10.64 -13.51
C SER A 87 2.66 9.82 -12.22
N ASN A 88 2.36 8.52 -12.27
CA ASN A 88 2.46 7.64 -11.10
C ASN A 88 3.91 7.44 -10.66
N VAL A 89 4.82 7.19 -11.60
CA VAL A 89 6.27 7.02 -11.31
C VAL A 89 6.86 8.31 -10.73
N ALA A 90 6.49 9.46 -11.27
CA ALA A 90 6.86 10.76 -10.70
C ALA A 90 6.26 10.96 -9.29
N GLY A 91 5.01 10.54 -9.06
CA GLY A 91 4.39 10.55 -7.75
C GLY A 91 5.10 9.66 -6.73
N MET A 92 5.59 8.49 -7.14
CA MET A 92 6.40 7.59 -6.28
C MET A 92 7.71 8.26 -5.85
N ARG A 93 8.38 8.94 -6.77
CA ARG A 93 9.57 9.75 -6.47
C ARG A 93 9.27 10.85 -5.44
N GLN A 94 8.19 11.61 -5.63
CA GLN A 94 7.77 12.66 -4.69
C GLN A 94 7.42 12.08 -3.32
N PHE A 95 6.77 10.93 -3.29
CA PHE A 95 6.40 10.24 -2.06
C PHE A 95 7.64 9.86 -1.25
N TYR A 96 8.67 9.30 -1.87
CA TYR A 96 9.92 9.04 -1.19
C TYR A 96 10.56 10.33 -0.66
N MET A 97 10.62 11.38 -1.47
CA MET A 97 11.20 12.66 -1.05
C MET A 97 10.49 13.28 0.17
N ALA A 98 9.17 13.14 0.25
CA ALA A 98 8.37 13.63 1.38
C ALA A 98 8.55 12.83 2.68
N TYR A 99 8.85 11.54 2.57
CA TYR A 99 8.92 10.62 3.72
C TYR A 99 10.29 9.98 3.97
N LYS A 100 11.34 10.39 3.26
CA LYS A 100 12.70 9.82 3.35
C LYS A 100 13.29 9.87 4.77
N ASP A 101 12.95 10.89 5.54
CA ASP A 101 13.45 11.05 6.92
C ASP A 101 12.89 9.96 7.88
N ARG A 102 11.83 9.28 7.46
CA ARG A 102 11.20 8.15 8.17
C ARG A 102 11.51 6.79 7.54
N GLU A 103 12.47 6.73 6.65
CA GLU A 103 12.79 5.55 5.86
C GLU A 103 13.04 4.30 6.72
N ASN A 104 13.84 4.41 7.77
CA ASN A 104 14.15 3.29 8.67
C ASN A 104 12.89 2.76 9.37
N GLU A 105 12.02 3.65 9.83
CA GLU A 105 10.74 3.28 10.45
C GLU A 105 9.83 2.55 9.45
N ILE A 106 9.75 3.07 8.22
CA ILE A 106 8.92 2.53 7.14
C ILE A 106 9.40 1.14 6.72
N ILE A 107 10.70 0.98 6.50
CA ILE A 107 11.29 -0.29 6.05
C ILE A 107 11.18 -1.34 7.15
N GLN A 108 11.54 -1.03 8.39
CA GLN A 108 11.46 -1.96 9.51
C GLN A 108 10.02 -2.38 9.79
N SER A 109 9.08 -1.44 9.76
CA SER A 109 7.66 -1.74 9.93
C SER A 109 7.09 -2.54 8.75
N GLY A 110 7.52 -2.27 7.52
CA GLY A 110 7.10 -2.99 6.32
C GLY A 110 7.62 -4.42 6.27
N ILE A 111 8.93 -4.61 6.42
CA ILE A 111 9.58 -5.93 6.35
C ILE A 111 9.13 -6.83 7.49
N GLY A 112 9.12 -6.33 8.74
CA GLY A 112 8.68 -7.11 9.89
C GLY A 112 7.23 -7.60 9.79
N GLN A 113 6.40 -6.89 9.02
CA GLN A 113 5.02 -7.29 8.76
C GLN A 113 4.90 -8.33 7.66
N PHE A 114 5.75 -8.27 6.62
CA PHE A 114 5.84 -9.33 5.62
C PHE A 114 6.27 -10.64 6.26
N GLU A 115 7.30 -10.62 7.11
CA GLU A 115 7.77 -11.81 7.82
C GLU A 115 6.71 -12.36 8.78
N GLN A 116 6.00 -11.50 9.51
CA GLN A 116 4.88 -11.92 10.35
C GLN A 116 3.71 -12.45 9.55
N ALA A 117 3.33 -11.82 8.44
CA ALA A 117 2.23 -12.28 7.59
C ALA A 117 2.55 -13.65 6.96
N PHE A 118 3.77 -13.88 6.50
CA PHE A 118 4.21 -15.19 6.04
C PHE A 118 4.28 -16.23 7.17
N GLY A 119 4.73 -15.86 8.36
CA GLY A 119 4.72 -16.72 9.55
C GLY A 119 3.32 -17.09 10.03
N ILE A 120 2.35 -16.19 9.89
CA ILE A 120 0.94 -16.38 10.29
C ILE A 120 0.22 -17.37 9.37
N VAL A 121 0.53 -17.39 8.07
CA VAL A 121 0.00 -18.41 7.15
C VAL A 121 0.39 -19.82 7.60
N GLN A 122 1.53 -19.96 8.29
CA GLN A 122 1.97 -21.25 8.89
C GLN A 122 1.38 -21.51 10.28
N SER A 123 0.97 -20.50 11.07
CA SER A 123 0.58 -20.66 12.48
C SER A 123 -0.91 -20.49 12.79
N GLY A 124 -1.76 -20.18 11.79
CA GLY A 124 -3.21 -20.08 11.94
C GLY A 124 -3.78 -18.67 12.18
N ILE A 125 -5.07 -18.57 11.97
CA ILE A 125 -5.86 -17.34 11.77
C ILE A 125 -5.90 -16.38 12.99
N GLY A 126 -5.64 -16.87 14.20
CA GLY A 126 -5.76 -16.06 15.44
C GLY A 126 -4.74 -14.93 15.61
N GLN A 127 -3.65 -14.94 14.87
CA GLN A 127 -2.58 -13.92 14.95
C GLN A 127 -2.70 -12.81 13.90
N LEU A 128 -3.64 -12.95 12.94
CA LEU A 128 -3.87 -11.99 11.87
C LEU A 128 -4.23 -10.58 12.39
N GLU A 129 -5.02 -10.47 13.45
CA GLU A 129 -5.48 -9.17 13.99
C GLU A 129 -4.35 -8.32 14.61
N THR A 130 -3.30 -8.94 15.11
CA THR A 130 -2.18 -8.23 15.77
C THR A 130 -1.16 -7.69 14.78
N ALA A 131 -0.96 -8.34 13.65
CA ALA A 131 0.02 -7.94 12.63
C ALA A 131 -0.34 -6.62 11.96
N TYR A 132 -1.63 -6.34 11.75
CA TYR A 132 -2.10 -5.14 11.01
C TYR A 132 -2.03 -3.83 11.80
N LYS A 133 -1.94 -3.87 13.12
CA LYS A 133 -1.91 -2.65 13.96
C LYS A 133 -0.66 -1.80 13.81
N LYS A 134 0.41 -2.34 13.22
CA LYS A 134 1.73 -1.69 13.10
C LYS A 134 2.04 -1.14 11.70
N ILE A 135 1.10 -1.18 10.73
CA ILE A 135 1.36 -0.66 9.38
C ILE A 135 1.57 0.86 9.44
N PRO A 136 2.73 1.41 8.99
CA PRO A 136 3.01 2.84 9.03
C PRO A 136 2.12 3.62 8.07
N PHE A 137 1.65 2.96 7.01
CA PHE A 137 0.80 3.54 5.98
C PHE A 137 -0.67 3.09 6.17
N LYS A 138 -1.51 3.99 6.68
CA LYS A 138 -2.94 3.73 6.91
C LYS A 138 -3.84 4.10 5.74
N LEU A 139 -3.33 4.89 4.81
CA LEU A 139 -4.06 5.37 3.65
C LEU A 139 -3.69 4.55 2.40
N SER A 140 -4.57 4.53 1.40
CA SER A 140 -4.26 3.91 0.11
C SER A 140 -3.27 4.77 -0.69
N TRP A 141 -2.59 4.17 -1.67
CA TRP A 141 -1.70 4.89 -2.57
C TRP A 141 -2.38 6.10 -3.22
N THR A 142 -3.63 5.94 -3.64
CA THR A 142 -4.42 7.04 -4.22
C THR A 142 -4.61 8.22 -3.25
N HIS A 143 -4.85 7.95 -1.97
CA HIS A 143 -4.97 9.00 -0.96
C HIS A 143 -3.63 9.74 -0.75
N TYR A 144 -2.51 9.02 -0.71
CA TYR A 144 -1.20 9.65 -0.62
C TYR A 144 -0.90 10.53 -1.83
N GLN A 145 -1.28 10.11 -3.05
CA GLN A 145 -1.14 10.93 -4.25
C GLN A 145 -1.96 12.23 -4.17
N ILE A 146 -3.17 12.18 -3.61
CA ILE A 146 -4.00 13.38 -3.41
C ILE A 146 -3.36 14.31 -2.39
N LEU A 147 -2.92 13.78 -1.24
CA LEU A 147 -2.28 14.57 -0.18
C LEU A 147 -1.02 15.29 -0.68
N MET A 148 -0.17 14.61 -1.43
CA MET A 148 1.03 15.23 -2.02
C MET A 148 0.70 16.35 -2.99
N ARG A 149 -0.40 16.27 -3.75
CA ARG A 149 -0.85 17.34 -4.65
C ARG A 149 -1.33 18.57 -3.87
N ILE A 150 -2.05 18.36 -2.76
CA ILE A 150 -2.53 19.45 -1.91
C ILE A 150 -1.35 20.20 -1.28
N GLU A 151 -0.35 19.49 -0.78
CA GLU A 151 0.85 20.07 -0.17
C GLU A 151 1.64 20.91 -1.19
N LEU A 152 1.80 20.43 -2.41
CA LEU A 152 2.42 21.20 -3.51
C LEU A 152 1.64 22.48 -3.86
N VAL A 153 0.32 22.42 -3.85
CA VAL A 153 -0.54 23.61 -4.14
C VAL A 153 -0.40 24.63 -3.02
N THR A 154 -0.39 24.20 -1.75
CA THR A 154 -0.24 25.13 -0.61
C THR A 154 1.15 25.78 -0.58
N LEU A 155 2.22 25.05 -0.86
CA LEU A 155 3.58 25.61 -0.97
C LEU A 155 3.69 26.60 -2.13
N SER A 156 3.15 26.26 -3.30
CA SER A 156 3.13 27.16 -4.47
C SER A 156 2.33 28.45 -4.22
N CYS A 157 1.23 28.37 -3.47
CA CYS A 157 0.46 29.56 -3.08
C CYS A 157 1.22 30.46 -2.08
N LEU A 158 1.97 29.87 -1.14
CA LEU A 158 2.76 30.63 -0.17
C LEU A 158 3.96 31.34 -0.80
N ASP A 159 4.59 30.76 -1.83
CA ASP A 159 5.68 31.40 -2.56
C ASP A 159 5.22 32.52 -3.50
N ALA A 160 3.96 32.51 -3.96
CA ALA A 160 3.38 33.54 -4.79
C ALA A 160 3.00 34.84 -3.99
N TYR A 161 3.00 34.76 -2.64
CA TYR A 161 2.70 35.88 -1.74
C TYR A 161 3.94 36.50 -1.07
N LYS A 162 5.15 36.10 -1.46
CA LYS A 162 6.43 36.72 -1.07
C LYS A 162 6.98 37.58 -2.20
#